data_16a2bde0e36b2bd6973a93a3783c7553
#
_entry.id   16a2bde0e36b2bd6973a93a3783c7553
#
_cell.length_a   1.000
_cell.length_b   1.000
_cell.length_c   1.000
_cell.angle_alpha   90.00
_cell.angle_beta   90.00
_cell.angle_gamma   90.00
#
_symmetry.space_group_name_H-M   'P 1'
#
loop_
_entity.id
_entity.type
_entity.pdbx_description
1 polymer ?
#
loop_
_entity_poly.entity_id
_entity_poly.type
_entity_poly.pdbx_seq_one_letter_code
_entity_poly.pdbx_strand_id
1 'polypeptide(L)'
;MEFTKMHGLGNDYLFVNLLDCPDNEDKTDWAALSRLASDRYKGAGSDGIILICRPHADGDFRMRIFNADGSEGEMCGNGIRCVGRFVYDHGYTKERALIIETRAGLRRLQLRVDEQGHASEVVVDMGVPAPLPIPAQTAVPLRG
;
A
#
# COMPACT_ATOMS: atom_id res chain seq x y z
N MET A 1 9.94 -9.76 12.53
CA MET A 1 9.06 -9.11 11.51
C MET A 1 9.16 -7.60 11.67
N GLU A 2 9.47 -6.92 10.61
CA GLU A 2 9.64 -5.48 10.64
C GLU A 2 8.41 -4.77 10.13
N PHE A 3 8.04 -3.69 10.81
CA PHE A 3 6.97 -2.80 10.41
C PHE A 3 7.56 -1.44 10.05
N THR A 4 7.07 -0.85 8.98
CA THR A 4 7.36 0.53 8.63
C THR A 4 6.07 1.32 8.78
N LYS A 5 6.06 2.33 9.64
CA LYS A 5 4.89 3.19 9.80
C LYS A 5 4.97 4.33 8.81
N MET A 6 3.94 4.46 7.97
CA MET A 6 3.86 5.54 6.99
C MET A 6 2.53 6.24 7.09
N HIS A 7 2.51 7.52 6.74
CA HIS A 7 1.34 8.37 6.78
C HIS A 7 1.00 8.84 5.37
N GLY A 8 -0.27 8.77 5.03
CA GLY A 8 -0.81 9.40 3.83
C GLY A 8 -2.07 10.13 4.25
N LEU A 9 -2.17 11.41 4.01
CA LEU A 9 -3.34 12.28 4.21
C LEU A 9 -4.36 11.84 5.29
N GLY A 10 -3.89 11.77 6.52
CA GLY A 10 -4.77 11.46 7.67
C GLY A 10 -4.88 9.99 8.03
N ASN A 11 -4.26 9.09 7.26
CA ASN A 11 -4.22 7.66 7.60
C ASN A 11 -2.81 7.24 7.97
N ASP A 12 -2.69 6.47 9.05
CA ASP A 12 -1.45 5.83 9.47
C ASP A 12 -1.58 4.33 9.27
N TYR A 13 -0.63 3.73 8.59
CA TYR A 13 -0.58 2.28 8.45
C TYR A 13 0.77 1.73 8.86
N LEU A 14 0.76 0.50 9.36
CA LEU A 14 1.97 -0.27 9.54
C LEU A 14 2.15 -1.12 8.27
N PHE A 15 3.28 -0.96 7.61
CA PHE A 15 3.57 -1.69 6.38
C PHE A 15 4.48 -2.87 6.68
N VAL A 16 4.12 -4.03 6.18
CA VAL A 16 4.91 -5.24 6.29
C VAL A 16 5.36 -5.62 4.90
N ASN A 17 6.68 -5.63 4.71
CA ASN A 17 7.27 -6.03 3.43
C ASN A 17 7.44 -7.55 3.40
N LEU A 18 6.67 -8.22 2.56
CA LEU A 18 6.74 -9.67 2.36
C LEU A 18 7.41 -10.04 1.04
N LEU A 19 8.01 -9.07 0.35
CA LEU A 19 8.65 -9.32 -0.94
C LEU A 19 9.85 -10.27 -0.81
N ASP A 20 10.59 -10.13 0.28
CA ASP A 20 11.76 -10.95 0.55
C ASP A 20 11.44 -12.24 1.31
N CYS A 21 10.27 -12.30 1.96
CA CYS A 21 9.83 -13.44 2.76
C CYS A 21 8.39 -13.79 2.44
N PRO A 22 8.07 -14.20 1.20
CA PRO A 22 6.68 -14.38 0.78
C PRO A 22 5.94 -15.49 1.54
N ASP A 23 6.66 -16.47 2.09
CA ASP A 23 6.04 -17.57 2.83
C ASP A 23 5.36 -17.10 4.11
N ASN A 24 5.77 -15.96 4.66
CA ASN A 24 5.18 -15.43 5.88
C ASN A 24 3.73 -14.96 5.67
N GLU A 25 3.33 -14.75 4.44
CA GLU A 25 1.96 -14.33 4.15
C GLU A 25 0.95 -15.38 4.62
N ASP A 26 1.22 -16.65 4.38
CA ASP A 26 0.30 -17.74 4.73
C ASP A 26 0.51 -18.26 6.14
N LYS A 27 1.61 -17.91 6.80
CA LYS A 27 1.95 -18.42 8.12
C LYS A 27 1.50 -17.52 9.26
N THR A 28 1.00 -16.33 8.96
CA THR A 28 0.66 -15.33 9.98
C THR A 28 -0.84 -15.04 9.96
N ASP A 29 -1.43 -14.97 11.15
CA ASP A 29 -2.80 -14.49 11.31
C ASP A 29 -2.78 -12.95 11.30
N TRP A 30 -2.90 -12.38 10.12
CA TRP A 30 -2.82 -10.94 9.94
C TRP A 30 -3.98 -10.19 10.60
N ALA A 31 -5.16 -10.80 10.64
CA ALA A 31 -6.31 -10.18 11.29
C ALA A 31 -6.05 -10.00 12.80
N ALA A 32 -5.57 -11.04 13.46
CA ALA A 32 -5.23 -10.96 14.88
C ALA A 32 -4.07 -9.99 15.13
N LEU A 33 -3.05 -10.04 14.28
CA LEU A 33 -1.90 -9.17 14.41
C LEU A 33 -2.30 -7.71 14.20
N SER A 34 -3.21 -7.42 13.26
CA SER A 34 -3.67 -6.07 13.00
C SER A 34 -4.43 -5.50 14.20
N ARG A 35 -5.30 -6.29 14.80
CA ARG A 35 -6.00 -5.85 16.02
C ARG A 35 -5.02 -5.50 17.13
N LEU A 36 -4.02 -6.34 17.33
CA LEU A 36 -3.05 -6.15 18.41
C LEU A 36 -2.09 -4.98 18.12
N ALA A 37 -1.50 -4.96 16.94
CA ALA A 37 -0.50 -3.96 16.58
C ALA A 37 -1.10 -2.57 16.37
N SER A 38 -2.37 -2.49 15.97
CA SER A 38 -3.05 -1.22 15.72
C SER A 38 -3.59 -0.56 16.98
N ASP A 39 -3.60 -1.27 18.11
CA ASP A 39 -4.06 -0.72 19.36
C ASP A 39 -3.16 0.46 19.77
N ARG A 40 -3.78 1.62 20.03
CA ARG A 40 -3.06 2.85 20.33
C ARG A 40 -2.50 2.88 21.75
N TYR A 41 -2.96 1.97 22.61
CA TYR A 41 -2.50 1.87 24.01
C TYR A 41 -1.51 0.75 24.21
N LYS A 42 -1.67 -0.39 23.53
CA LYS A 42 -0.88 -1.60 23.72
C LYS A 42 0.05 -1.92 22.57
N GLY A 43 -0.27 -1.43 21.37
CA GLY A 43 0.52 -1.67 20.17
C GLY A 43 1.16 -0.40 19.65
N ALA A 44 1.60 -0.44 18.40
CA ALA A 44 2.22 0.70 17.73
C ALA A 44 1.21 1.82 17.44
N GLY A 45 -0.07 1.53 17.45
CA GLY A 45 -1.13 2.48 17.14
C GLY A 45 -1.18 2.83 15.67
N SER A 46 -2.21 2.35 14.95
CA SER A 46 -2.36 2.63 13.52
C SER A 46 -3.79 2.41 13.10
N ASP A 47 -4.09 2.78 11.86
CA ASP A 47 -5.39 2.51 11.25
C ASP A 47 -5.49 1.07 10.72
N GLY A 48 -4.38 0.38 10.65
CA GLY A 48 -4.32 -0.99 10.23
C GLY A 48 -2.93 -1.40 9.76
N ILE A 49 -2.87 -2.58 9.14
CA ILE A 49 -1.66 -3.15 8.55
C ILE A 49 -1.85 -3.26 7.05
N ILE A 50 -0.85 -2.88 6.30
CA ILE A 50 -0.80 -3.11 4.86
C ILE A 50 0.36 -4.05 4.55
N LEU A 51 0.06 -5.12 3.82
CA LEU A 51 1.06 -6.07 3.36
C LEU A 51 1.48 -5.70 1.94
N ILE A 52 2.78 -5.68 1.70
CA ILE A 52 3.35 -5.53 0.37
C ILE A 52 3.81 -6.91 -0.06
N CYS A 53 3.12 -7.48 -1.05
CA CYS A 53 3.27 -8.87 -1.43
C CYS A 53 3.72 -9.01 -2.88
N ARG A 54 4.23 -10.20 -3.21
CA ARG A 54 4.50 -10.56 -4.59
C ARG A 54 3.19 -10.72 -5.36
N PRO A 55 3.18 -10.39 -6.66
CA PRO A 55 1.95 -10.51 -7.46
C PRO A 55 1.57 -11.97 -7.67
N HIS A 56 0.26 -12.21 -7.84
CA HIS A 56 -0.26 -13.52 -8.21
C HIS A 56 -0.49 -13.64 -9.72
N ALA A 57 -0.67 -12.52 -10.40
CA ALA A 57 -1.07 -12.50 -11.80
C ALA A 57 -0.34 -11.41 -12.58
N ASP A 58 -1.06 -10.38 -13.03
CA ASP A 58 -0.55 -9.41 -14.00
C ASP A 58 0.05 -8.15 -13.37
N GLY A 59 -0.02 -8.01 -12.05
CA GLY A 59 0.53 -6.85 -11.37
C GLY A 59 2.03 -6.92 -11.19
N ASP A 60 2.61 -5.79 -10.84
CA ASP A 60 4.01 -5.72 -10.44
C ASP A 60 4.18 -6.08 -8.97
N PHE A 61 3.20 -5.71 -8.17
CA PHE A 61 3.13 -6.00 -6.74
C PHE A 61 1.68 -6.24 -6.37
N ARG A 62 1.47 -6.72 -5.14
CA ARG A 62 0.15 -6.95 -4.60
C ARG A 62 0.05 -6.34 -3.22
N MET A 63 -1.11 -5.76 -2.91
CA MET A 63 -1.36 -5.13 -1.63
C MET A 63 -2.53 -5.82 -0.94
N ARG A 64 -2.37 -6.08 0.36
CA ARG A 64 -3.46 -6.52 1.24
C ARG A 64 -3.57 -5.52 2.38
N ILE A 65 -4.80 -5.25 2.81
CA ILE A 65 -5.09 -4.30 3.89
C ILE A 65 -5.86 -5.02 4.97
N PHE A 66 -5.41 -4.88 6.21
CA PHE A 66 -6.15 -5.31 7.39
C PHE A 66 -6.44 -4.09 8.25
N ASN A 67 -7.72 -3.82 8.47
CA ASN A 67 -8.13 -2.70 9.30
C ASN A 67 -7.78 -2.94 10.77
N ALA A 68 -7.87 -1.90 11.60
CA ALA A 68 -7.55 -2.01 13.02
C ALA A 68 -8.43 -3.03 13.76
N ASP A 69 -9.64 -3.29 13.25
CA ASP A 69 -10.55 -4.29 13.80
C ASP A 69 -10.26 -5.72 13.32
N GLY A 70 -9.26 -5.88 12.46
CA GLY A 70 -8.86 -7.17 11.89
C GLY A 70 -9.56 -7.56 10.60
N SER A 71 -10.54 -6.79 10.14
CA SER A 71 -11.20 -7.08 8.87
C SER A 71 -10.26 -6.79 7.70
N GLU A 72 -10.34 -7.59 6.65
CA GLU A 72 -9.55 -7.35 5.44
C GLU A 72 -10.32 -6.40 4.52
N GLY A 73 -9.69 -5.28 4.18
CA GLY A 73 -10.26 -4.29 3.27
C GLY A 73 -9.94 -4.60 1.82
N GLU A 74 -10.64 -3.94 0.92
CA GLU A 74 -10.44 -4.12 -0.52
C GLU A 74 -9.34 -3.25 -1.07
N MET A 75 -9.33 -1.97 -0.73
CA MET A 75 -8.35 -1.01 -1.23
C MET A 75 -8.40 0.28 -0.42
N CYS A 76 -7.25 0.93 -0.28
CA CYS A 76 -7.13 2.24 0.32
C CYS A 76 -6.24 3.11 -0.55
N GLY A 77 -6.80 4.22 -1.05
CA GLY A 77 -6.07 5.11 -1.94
C GLY A 77 -4.80 5.69 -1.35
N ASN A 78 -4.85 6.11 -0.08
CA ASN A 78 -3.66 6.62 0.60
C ASN A 78 -2.65 5.52 0.87
N GLY A 79 -3.11 4.34 1.25
CA GLY A 79 -2.24 3.20 1.50
C GLY A 79 -1.53 2.74 0.23
N ILE A 80 -2.22 2.69 -0.90
CA ILE A 80 -1.59 2.25 -2.15
C ILE A 80 -0.53 3.24 -2.63
N ARG A 81 -0.72 4.54 -2.37
CA ARG A 81 0.31 5.54 -2.67
C ARG A 81 1.58 5.26 -1.87
N CYS A 82 1.43 4.94 -0.60
CA CYS A 82 2.56 4.58 0.25
C CYS A 82 3.25 3.30 -0.23
N VAL A 83 2.50 2.32 -0.71
CA VAL A 83 3.08 1.09 -1.30
C VAL A 83 3.94 1.45 -2.52
N GLY A 84 3.43 2.28 -3.41
CA GLY A 84 4.18 2.72 -4.59
C GLY A 84 5.48 3.42 -4.21
N ARG A 85 5.43 4.34 -3.26
CA ARG A 85 6.62 5.01 -2.75
C ARG A 85 7.61 4.03 -2.14
N PHE A 86 7.11 3.11 -1.31
CA PHE A 86 7.96 2.14 -0.62
C PHE A 86 8.75 1.28 -1.61
N VAL A 87 8.08 0.68 -2.58
CA VAL A 87 8.75 -0.24 -3.51
C VAL A 87 9.76 0.49 -4.40
N TYR A 88 9.48 1.73 -4.76
CA TYR A 88 10.42 2.54 -5.53
C TYR A 88 11.62 2.96 -4.69
N ASP A 89 11.37 3.55 -3.52
CA ASP A 89 12.43 4.11 -2.67
C ASP A 89 13.35 3.02 -2.10
N HIS A 90 12.83 1.81 -1.91
CA HIS A 90 13.62 0.68 -1.41
C HIS A 90 14.25 -0.16 -2.53
N GLY A 91 14.13 0.26 -3.77
CA GLY A 91 14.84 -0.37 -4.88
C GLY A 91 14.22 -1.65 -5.42
N TYR A 92 12.98 -1.96 -5.07
CA TYR A 92 12.28 -3.14 -5.62
C TYR A 92 11.86 -2.94 -7.07
N THR A 93 11.77 -1.70 -7.52
CA THR A 93 11.47 -1.36 -8.91
C THR A 93 12.16 -0.07 -9.29
N LYS A 94 12.44 0.09 -10.58
CA LYS A 94 12.89 1.35 -11.16
C LYS A 94 11.81 1.96 -12.05
N GLU A 95 10.70 1.27 -12.21
CA GLU A 95 9.59 1.72 -13.04
C GLU A 95 8.80 2.81 -12.32
N ARG A 96 8.36 3.81 -13.08
CA ARG A 96 7.53 4.90 -12.55
C ARG A 96 6.06 4.66 -12.79
N ALA A 97 5.72 3.72 -13.64
CA ALA A 97 4.37 3.23 -13.87
C ALA A 97 4.28 1.83 -13.32
N LEU A 98 3.39 1.64 -12.36
CA LEU A 98 3.24 0.36 -11.65
C LEU A 98 1.80 -0.11 -11.70
N ILE A 99 1.62 -1.42 -11.70
CA ILE A 99 0.32 -2.06 -11.54
C ILE A 99 0.33 -2.81 -10.23
N ILE A 100 -0.62 -2.47 -9.35
CA ILE A 100 -0.76 -3.11 -8.05
C ILE A 100 -2.02 -3.94 -8.04
N GLU A 101 -1.88 -5.21 -7.67
CA GLU A 101 -3.03 -6.10 -7.46
C GLU A 101 -3.65 -5.80 -6.10
N THR A 102 -4.96 -5.64 -6.07
CA THR A 102 -5.73 -5.43 -4.83
C THR A 102 -6.97 -6.32 -4.85
N ARG A 103 -7.65 -6.43 -3.72
CA ARG A 103 -8.94 -7.14 -3.68
C ARG A 103 -10.02 -6.47 -4.52
N ALA A 104 -9.87 -5.18 -4.79
CA ALA A 104 -10.77 -4.43 -5.66
C ALA A 104 -10.36 -4.46 -7.13
N GLY A 105 -9.32 -5.22 -7.48
CA GLY A 105 -8.80 -5.35 -8.84
C GLY A 105 -7.45 -4.66 -9.02
N LEU A 106 -7.05 -4.53 -10.27
CA LEU A 106 -5.77 -3.91 -10.60
C LEU A 106 -5.89 -2.39 -10.49
N ARG A 107 -4.84 -1.77 -9.95
CA ARG A 107 -4.73 -0.32 -9.86
C ARG A 107 -3.41 0.13 -10.46
N ARG A 108 -3.47 1.19 -11.22
CA ARG A 108 -2.27 1.76 -11.86
C ARG A 108 -1.78 2.94 -11.07
N LEU A 109 -0.47 2.97 -10.84
CA LEU A 109 0.20 4.07 -10.19
C LEU A 109 1.15 4.73 -11.17
N GLN A 110 1.21 6.06 -11.11
CA GLN A 110 2.22 6.83 -11.82
C GLN A 110 3.00 7.63 -10.79
N LEU A 111 4.30 7.37 -10.70
CA LEU A 111 5.15 8.02 -9.73
C LEU A 111 5.89 9.19 -10.36
N ARG A 112 5.99 10.27 -9.61
CA ARG A 112 6.93 11.36 -9.89
C ARG A 112 8.12 11.24 -8.96
N VAL A 113 9.30 11.40 -9.51
CA VAL A 113 10.56 11.21 -8.80
C VAL A 113 11.27 12.54 -8.72
N ASP A 114 11.77 12.86 -7.52
CA ASP A 114 12.49 14.11 -7.30
C ASP A 114 13.94 14.01 -7.75
N GLU A 115 14.70 15.09 -7.54
CA GLU A 115 16.09 15.19 -7.97
C GLU A 115 17.01 14.20 -7.26
N GLN A 116 16.62 13.77 -6.05
CA GLN A 116 17.38 12.78 -5.28
C GLN A 116 17.03 11.35 -5.65
N GLY A 117 16.09 11.14 -6.58
CA GLY A 117 15.69 9.81 -6.98
C GLY A 117 14.66 9.17 -6.08
N HIS A 118 13.95 9.95 -5.27
CA HIS A 118 12.89 9.46 -4.39
C HIS A 118 11.51 9.78 -4.97
N ALA A 119 10.55 8.90 -4.74
CA ALA A 119 9.18 9.13 -5.14
C ALA A 119 8.61 10.31 -4.35
N SER A 120 8.25 11.39 -5.04
CA SER A 120 7.71 12.61 -4.42
C SER A 120 6.20 12.69 -4.50
N GLU A 121 5.61 12.15 -5.56
CA GLU A 121 4.17 12.13 -5.75
C GLU A 121 3.74 10.82 -6.40
N VAL A 122 2.54 10.36 -6.06
CA VAL A 122 1.94 9.19 -6.68
C VAL A 122 0.53 9.54 -7.13
N VAL A 123 0.26 9.34 -8.40
CA VAL A 123 -1.09 9.45 -8.97
C VAL A 123 -1.66 8.05 -9.06
N VAL A 124 -2.84 7.86 -8.52
CA VAL A 124 -3.53 6.57 -8.54
C VAL A 124 -4.70 6.63 -9.51
N ASP A 125 -4.70 5.71 -10.46
CA ASP A 125 -5.87 5.47 -11.28
C ASP A 125 -6.77 4.49 -10.53
N MET A 126 -7.87 4.98 -10.00
CA MET A 126 -8.80 4.18 -9.20
C MET A 126 -9.74 3.34 -10.05
N GLY A 127 -9.48 3.30 -11.36
CA GLY A 127 -10.39 2.69 -12.31
C GLY A 127 -11.52 3.65 -12.64
N VAL A 128 -11.91 3.70 -13.89
CA VAL A 128 -12.98 4.56 -14.35
C VAL A 128 -14.22 3.71 -14.53
N PRO A 129 -15.26 3.87 -13.68
CA PRO A 129 -16.51 3.19 -13.95
C PRO A 129 -17.10 3.76 -15.23
N ALA A 130 -17.39 2.91 -16.19
CA ALA A 130 -18.17 3.30 -17.32
C ALA A 130 -19.63 3.51 -16.86
N PRO A 131 -20.38 4.44 -17.43
CA PRO A 131 -20.05 5.28 -18.57
C PRO A 131 -19.59 6.68 -18.21
N LEU A 132 -19.47 7.03 -16.93
CA LEU A 132 -19.16 8.39 -16.52
C LEU A 132 -17.66 8.59 -16.42
N PRO A 133 -17.10 9.60 -17.13
CA PRO A 133 -15.70 9.93 -16.94
C PRO A 133 -15.53 10.55 -15.55
N ILE A 134 -14.67 9.92 -14.77
CA ILE A 134 -14.27 10.45 -13.47
C ILE A 134 -12.93 11.13 -13.68
N PRO A 135 -12.75 12.36 -13.15
CA PRO A 135 -11.45 12.99 -13.23
C PRO A 135 -10.36 12.10 -12.67
N ALA A 136 -9.20 12.11 -13.30
CA ALA A 136 -8.06 11.37 -12.81
C ALA A 136 -7.78 11.77 -11.36
N GLN A 137 -7.32 10.79 -10.58
CA GLN A 137 -6.97 11.08 -9.20
C GLN A 137 -5.85 12.11 -9.16
N THR A 138 -6.02 13.10 -8.31
CA THR A 138 -5.02 14.12 -8.13
C THR A 138 -3.77 13.52 -7.51
N ALA A 139 -2.62 13.95 -7.97
CA ALA A 139 -1.37 13.59 -7.35
C ALA A 139 -1.33 14.18 -5.94
N VAL A 140 -0.94 13.35 -4.98
CA VAL A 140 -0.88 13.75 -3.58
C VAL A 140 0.54 13.54 -3.08
N PRO A 141 1.18 14.57 -2.49
CA PRO A 141 2.50 14.39 -1.90
C PRO A 141 2.46 13.33 -0.81
N LEU A 142 3.44 12.43 -0.83
CA LEU A 142 3.56 11.41 0.20
C LEU A 142 4.28 11.97 1.41
N ARG A 143 3.74 11.66 2.57
CA ARG A 143 4.36 11.99 3.86
C ARG A 143 4.79 10.69 4.51
N GLY A 144 6.04 10.57 4.76
CA GLY A 144 6.54 9.34 5.35
C GLY A 144 7.39 9.59 6.53
#